data_bb685abf3300dbac3483a8ad64fa1206
#
_entry.id   bb685abf3300dbac3483a8ad64fa1206
#
_cell.length_a   1.000
_cell.length_b   1.000
_cell.length_c   1.000
_cell.angle_alpha   90.00
_cell.angle_beta   90.00
_cell.angle_gamma   90.00
#
_symmetry.space_group_name_H-M   'P 1'
#
loop_
_entity.id
_entity.type
_entity.pdbx_description
1 polymer ?
#
loop_
_entity_poly.entity_id
_entity_poly.type
_entity_poly.pdbx_seq_one_letter_code
_entity_poly.pdbx_strand_id
1 'polypeptide(L)'
;MNEKMNAGIGRFRQKVLAFMRKNHMTDRGDRALAAVSGGADSVCLLLLLCELAAELGIHVSAFHMNHGIRGAEADRDERFVEKLCGRMGVPLTVVHEKVGSYAADHGLSTEEAGRILRYRHLKETAEKYGCAKIVVAHHEDDDAETVLLNLFRGSGLPGLSGIRPVRAEIIRPLLCVSRKEIEEYLTSREHSWCEDSTNKENDYTRNKIRNELLPWVTENINSRAAEHILAVSEFAAKADAYFEAEAERVLRESERKEKSRTGNSVKIRTEILDPQPEILKTYIIRRMILNAAGKAKDITERHIRLVMDLSGPGGGCIADLPYGLQAVRGYETLEIRKVCQVGEKERREKTGDISAYKFRKNAEDLECTEVKMAGLKTLSCEALLDTEKKKIDPEAGERKILQLGPTMIRLHVTQRKKELEIPKNQYTKWFDYDKIKDGLSIRYRKNGDYFTLSGGGKKKLGRFMIDEKIPEKERDRIPVLADGDHILWVIGYRISDYYKITDETERVLEAEMILPDGGDRSEDGGGRAGIWNCKGEDHG
;
A
#
# COMPACT_ATOMS: atom_id res chain seq x y z
N MET A 1 -30.73 37.59 28.98
CA MET A 1 -29.58 37.10 28.18
C MET A 1 -28.80 35.99 28.89
N ASN A 2 -28.62 36.07 30.19
CA ASN A 2 -27.80 35.09 30.97
C ASN A 2 -28.35 33.65 31.02
N GLU A 3 -29.68 33.41 31.12
CA GLU A 3 -30.20 32.02 31.24
C GLU A 3 -30.02 31.17 30.00
N LYS A 4 -30.28 31.75 28.81
CA LYS A 4 -30.04 31.02 27.51
C LYS A 4 -28.58 30.74 27.27
N MET A 5 -27.69 31.65 27.69
CA MET A 5 -26.26 31.51 27.58
C MET A 5 -25.73 30.40 28.51
N ASN A 6 -26.18 30.40 29.76
CA ASN A 6 -25.85 29.37 30.75
C ASN A 6 -26.37 27.97 30.31
N ALA A 7 -27.58 27.91 29.72
CA ALA A 7 -28.12 26.67 29.16
C ALA A 7 -27.31 26.16 27.95
N GLY A 8 -26.73 27.06 27.14
CA GLY A 8 -25.84 26.74 26.03
C GLY A 8 -24.51 26.12 26.51
N ILE A 9 -23.87 26.77 27.47
CA ILE A 9 -22.64 26.31 28.12
C ILE A 9 -22.82 24.92 28.75
N GLY A 10 -23.95 24.74 29.48
CA GLY A 10 -24.27 23.46 30.10
C GLY A 10 -24.43 22.32 29.05
N ARG A 11 -25.09 22.60 27.92
CA ARG A 11 -25.23 21.62 26.83
C ARG A 11 -23.92 21.26 26.17
N PHE A 12 -23.04 22.22 25.87
CA PHE A 12 -21.73 22.01 25.30
C PHE A 12 -20.89 21.10 26.20
N ARG A 13 -20.78 21.43 27.49
CA ARG A 13 -20.06 20.64 28.49
C ARG A 13 -20.60 19.21 28.58
N GLN A 14 -21.93 19.03 28.64
CA GLN A 14 -22.57 17.71 28.69
C GLN A 14 -22.33 16.89 27.42
N LYS A 15 -22.36 17.53 26.24
CA LYS A 15 -22.09 16.88 24.94
C LYS A 15 -20.68 16.26 24.93
N VAL A 16 -19.68 17.05 25.34
CA VAL A 16 -18.29 16.56 25.38
C VAL A 16 -18.10 15.50 26.47
N LEU A 17 -18.66 15.68 27.66
CA LEU A 17 -18.58 14.68 28.72
C LEU A 17 -19.20 13.35 28.32
N ALA A 18 -20.38 13.36 27.69
CA ALA A 18 -21.04 12.17 27.18
C ALA A 18 -20.21 11.48 26.10
N PHE A 19 -19.57 12.27 25.21
CA PHE A 19 -18.68 11.76 24.20
C PHE A 19 -17.42 11.10 24.78
N MET A 20 -16.80 11.72 25.78
CA MET A 20 -15.66 11.16 26.49
C MET A 20 -16.00 9.83 27.16
N ARG A 21 -17.16 9.76 27.84
CA ARG A 21 -17.65 8.54 28.49
C ARG A 21 -17.98 7.43 27.50
N LYS A 22 -18.68 7.76 26.41
CA LYS A 22 -19.03 6.82 25.33
C LYS A 22 -17.79 6.14 24.73
N ASN A 23 -16.70 6.90 24.61
CA ASN A 23 -15.45 6.43 23.99
C ASN A 23 -14.41 5.97 25.02
N HIS A 24 -14.75 5.85 26.29
CA HIS A 24 -13.82 5.42 27.37
C HIS A 24 -12.48 6.15 27.31
N MET A 25 -12.52 7.49 27.18
CA MET A 25 -11.33 8.30 26.96
C MET A 25 -10.41 8.39 28.18
N THR A 26 -10.99 8.34 29.38
CA THR A 26 -10.25 8.46 30.65
C THR A 26 -10.80 7.50 31.70
N ASP A 27 -9.92 7.09 32.60
CA ASP A 27 -10.24 6.35 33.81
C ASP A 27 -9.98 7.23 35.05
N ARG A 28 -10.62 6.90 36.20
CA ARG A 28 -10.37 7.65 37.46
C ARG A 28 -8.92 7.46 37.89
N GLY A 29 -8.26 8.57 38.24
CA GLY A 29 -6.85 8.59 38.59
C GLY A 29 -5.92 8.89 37.44
N ASP A 30 -6.41 8.93 36.20
CA ASP A 30 -5.58 9.27 35.06
C ASP A 30 -4.96 10.66 35.16
N ARG A 31 -3.70 10.77 34.74
CA ARG A 31 -3.05 12.04 34.43
C ARG A 31 -3.17 12.33 32.95
N ALA A 32 -3.75 13.47 32.61
CA ALA A 32 -4.01 13.91 31.23
C ALA A 32 -3.09 15.07 30.87
N LEU A 33 -2.30 14.93 29.80
CA LEU A 33 -1.42 15.97 29.26
C LEU A 33 -2.11 16.65 28.06
N ALA A 34 -2.61 17.88 28.25
CA ALA A 34 -3.26 18.65 27.21
C ALA A 34 -2.25 19.40 26.34
N ALA A 35 -2.29 19.19 25.01
CA ALA A 35 -1.51 19.96 24.06
C ALA A 35 -2.16 21.33 23.85
N VAL A 36 -1.50 22.42 24.25
CA VAL A 36 -2.02 23.79 24.22
C VAL A 36 -1.16 24.66 23.31
N SER A 37 -1.71 25.07 22.16
CA SER A 37 -1.02 25.98 21.23
C SER A 37 -1.27 27.46 21.50
N GLY A 38 -2.31 27.78 22.26
CA GLY A 38 -2.82 29.15 22.45
C GLY A 38 -4.01 29.50 21.57
N GLY A 39 -4.27 28.74 20.52
CA GLY A 39 -5.46 28.91 19.65
C GLY A 39 -6.75 28.45 20.32
N ALA A 40 -7.91 28.89 19.80
CA ALA A 40 -9.21 28.70 20.42
C ALA A 40 -9.50 27.25 20.81
N ASP A 41 -9.24 26.28 19.93
CA ASP A 41 -9.55 24.85 20.18
C ASP A 41 -8.75 24.34 21.39
N SER A 42 -7.47 24.66 21.46
CA SER A 42 -6.60 24.21 22.53
C SER A 42 -6.89 24.91 23.87
N VAL A 43 -7.30 26.18 23.83
CA VAL A 43 -7.75 26.93 25.01
C VAL A 43 -9.07 26.37 25.53
N CYS A 44 -10.05 26.14 24.63
CA CYS A 44 -11.31 25.50 24.95
C CYS A 44 -11.10 24.12 25.60
N LEU A 45 -10.22 23.30 24.98
CA LEU A 45 -9.90 21.98 25.51
C LEU A 45 -9.36 22.05 26.93
N LEU A 46 -8.40 22.93 27.20
CA LEU A 46 -7.79 23.06 28.52
C LEU A 46 -8.82 23.49 29.57
N LEU A 47 -9.60 24.53 29.27
CA LEU A 47 -10.67 25.03 30.15
C LEU A 47 -11.67 23.94 30.50
N LEU A 48 -12.15 23.24 29.48
CA LEU A 48 -13.16 22.18 29.61
C LEU A 48 -12.63 20.99 30.41
N LEU A 49 -11.37 20.58 30.18
CA LEU A 49 -10.75 19.50 30.94
C LEU A 49 -10.63 19.86 32.43
N CYS A 50 -10.25 21.09 32.75
CA CYS A 50 -10.19 21.57 34.13
C CYS A 50 -11.56 21.58 34.81
N GLU A 51 -12.62 22.01 34.11
CA GLU A 51 -14.01 21.96 34.59
C GLU A 51 -14.52 20.54 34.83
N LEU A 52 -14.10 19.60 33.98
CA LEU A 52 -14.51 18.20 34.04
C LEU A 52 -13.61 17.34 34.96
N ALA A 53 -12.46 17.86 35.37
CA ALA A 53 -11.43 17.08 36.08
C ALA A 53 -11.96 16.40 37.36
N ALA A 54 -12.71 17.13 38.17
CA ALA A 54 -13.29 16.58 39.41
C ALA A 54 -14.36 15.49 39.11
N GLU A 55 -15.19 15.68 38.08
CA GLU A 55 -16.24 14.75 37.72
C GLU A 55 -15.67 13.47 37.05
N LEU A 56 -14.62 13.61 36.26
CA LEU A 56 -13.90 12.49 35.63
C LEU A 56 -12.91 11.83 36.61
N GLY A 57 -12.52 12.51 37.68
CA GLY A 57 -11.50 12.05 38.61
C GLY A 57 -10.10 12.03 38.01
N ILE A 58 -9.76 12.99 37.14
CA ILE A 58 -8.49 13.08 36.46
C ILE A 58 -7.64 14.25 36.94
N HIS A 59 -6.33 14.19 36.70
CA HIS A 59 -5.39 15.30 36.91
C HIS A 59 -4.97 15.86 35.56
N VAL A 60 -5.08 17.18 35.37
CA VAL A 60 -4.76 17.88 34.13
C VAL A 60 -3.41 18.60 34.24
N SER A 61 -2.57 18.42 33.22
CA SER A 61 -1.35 19.19 32.98
C SER A 61 -1.33 19.66 31.54
N ALA A 62 -0.58 20.72 31.25
CA ALA A 62 -0.49 21.33 29.93
C ALA A 62 0.91 21.15 29.33
N PHE A 63 0.95 21.06 28.01
CA PHE A 63 2.16 21.04 27.21
C PHE A 63 2.05 22.08 26.09
N HIS A 64 3.08 22.92 25.95
CA HIS A 64 3.23 23.87 24.86
C HIS A 64 4.55 23.65 24.15
N MET A 65 4.54 23.71 22.80
CA MET A 65 5.75 23.68 22.00
C MET A 65 5.88 24.96 21.18
N ASN A 66 6.92 25.73 21.47
CA ASN A 66 7.33 26.84 20.61
C ASN A 66 8.14 26.30 19.43
N HIS A 67 7.61 26.46 18.25
CA HIS A 67 8.18 25.90 17.01
C HIS A 67 9.39 26.70 16.47
N GLY A 68 9.67 27.89 17.00
CA GLY A 68 10.76 28.75 16.57
C GLY A 68 10.64 29.29 15.14
N ILE A 69 9.46 29.17 14.51
CA ILE A 69 9.27 29.54 13.10
C ILE A 69 8.85 31.00 12.95
N ARG A 70 8.01 31.51 13.87
CA ARG A 70 7.36 32.83 13.77
C ARG A 70 7.99 33.89 14.66
N GLY A 71 9.14 33.66 15.28
CA GLY A 71 9.81 34.62 16.13
C GLY A 71 8.88 35.23 17.18
N ALA A 72 8.65 36.54 17.14
CA ALA A 72 7.87 37.27 18.16
C ALA A 72 6.41 36.80 18.36
N GLU A 73 5.77 36.23 17.33
CA GLU A 73 4.42 35.66 17.47
C GLU A 73 4.43 34.38 18.28
N ALA A 74 5.40 33.50 18.05
CA ALA A 74 5.53 32.27 18.85
C ALA A 74 5.81 32.57 20.32
N ASP A 75 6.64 33.59 20.60
CA ASP A 75 6.93 34.04 21.97
C ASP A 75 5.71 34.70 22.63
N ARG A 76 4.86 35.36 21.86
CA ARG A 76 3.58 35.92 22.34
C ARG A 76 2.63 34.80 22.73
N ASP A 77 2.49 33.78 21.92
CA ASP A 77 1.60 32.64 22.12
C ASP A 77 2.06 31.82 23.33
N GLU A 78 3.35 31.61 23.50
CA GLU A 78 3.96 31.00 24.69
C GLU A 78 3.61 31.77 25.97
N ARG A 79 3.86 33.07 25.98
CA ARG A 79 3.53 33.94 27.16
C ARG A 79 2.03 33.95 27.47
N PHE A 80 1.17 33.83 26.44
CA PHE A 80 -0.27 33.72 26.61
C PHE A 80 -0.61 32.40 27.32
N VAL A 81 -0.05 31.27 26.88
CA VAL A 81 -0.30 29.94 27.46
C VAL A 81 0.25 29.89 28.91
N GLU A 82 1.43 30.44 29.17
CA GLU A 82 1.98 30.54 30.52
C GLU A 82 1.05 31.30 31.50
N LYS A 83 0.55 32.47 31.05
CA LYS A 83 -0.40 33.26 31.84
C LYS A 83 -1.73 32.52 32.06
N LEU A 84 -2.23 31.82 31.05
CA LEU A 84 -3.47 31.05 31.14
C LEU A 84 -3.32 29.91 32.15
N CYS A 85 -2.27 29.08 32.01
CA CYS A 85 -2.00 27.98 32.93
C CYS A 85 -1.73 28.46 34.36
N GLY A 86 -0.97 29.56 34.52
CA GLY A 86 -0.70 30.15 35.84
C GLY A 86 -1.98 30.61 36.53
N ARG A 87 -2.92 31.25 35.82
CA ARG A 87 -4.22 31.67 36.37
C ARG A 87 -5.11 30.47 36.78
N MET A 88 -4.98 29.36 36.07
CA MET A 88 -5.79 28.16 36.32
C MET A 88 -5.13 27.18 37.30
N GLY A 89 -3.89 27.46 37.73
CA GLY A 89 -3.12 26.53 38.56
C GLY A 89 -2.76 25.20 37.90
N VAL A 90 -2.67 25.19 36.56
CA VAL A 90 -2.36 23.98 35.74
C VAL A 90 -0.85 23.90 35.53
N PRO A 91 -0.19 22.79 35.91
CA PRO A 91 1.22 22.57 35.60
C PRO A 91 1.47 22.62 34.10
N LEU A 92 2.45 23.42 33.63
CA LEU A 92 2.81 23.61 32.25
C LEU A 92 4.24 23.13 31.97
N THR A 93 4.42 22.39 30.89
CA THR A 93 5.73 22.10 30.29
C THR A 93 5.85 22.84 28.98
N VAL A 94 6.88 23.67 28.84
CA VAL A 94 7.21 24.37 27.59
C VAL A 94 8.45 23.72 26.95
N VAL A 95 8.40 23.49 25.63
CA VAL A 95 9.53 22.97 24.86
C VAL A 95 9.76 23.89 23.65
N HIS A 96 11.04 24.20 23.39
CA HIS A 96 11.45 25.01 22.25
C HIS A 96 12.13 24.13 21.22
N GLU A 97 11.71 24.25 19.95
CA GLU A 97 12.25 23.50 18.84
C GLU A 97 12.50 24.37 17.59
N LYS A 98 13.59 24.07 16.89
CA LYS A 98 13.90 24.70 15.60
C LYS A 98 13.34 23.83 14.46
N VAL A 99 12.02 23.87 14.29
CA VAL A 99 11.31 23.02 13.32
C VAL A 99 11.82 23.19 11.89
N GLY A 100 12.19 24.41 11.49
CA GLY A 100 12.74 24.67 10.15
C GLY A 100 14.05 23.93 9.87
N SER A 101 14.97 23.90 10.84
CA SER A 101 16.22 23.14 10.71
C SER A 101 15.94 21.63 10.61
N TYR A 102 15.08 21.11 11.49
CA TYR A 102 14.70 19.69 11.46
C TYR A 102 14.04 19.30 10.12
N ALA A 103 13.19 20.16 9.56
CA ALA A 103 12.56 19.94 8.25
C ALA A 103 13.61 19.84 7.13
N ALA A 104 14.57 20.76 7.10
CA ALA A 104 15.64 20.77 6.12
C ALA A 104 16.53 19.53 6.21
N ASP A 105 16.95 19.14 7.41
CA ASP A 105 17.83 18.00 7.66
C ASP A 105 17.19 16.65 7.27
N HIS A 106 15.86 16.57 7.31
CA HIS A 106 15.12 15.32 7.03
C HIS A 106 14.33 15.33 5.71
N GLY A 107 14.41 16.40 4.91
CA GLY A 107 13.68 16.51 3.65
C GLY A 107 12.15 16.51 3.82
N LEU A 108 11.65 17.09 4.93
CA LEU A 108 10.23 17.12 5.28
C LEU A 108 9.65 18.52 5.05
N SER A 109 8.32 18.60 4.88
CA SER A 109 7.64 19.89 5.00
C SER A 109 7.71 20.40 6.45
N THR A 110 7.65 21.71 6.63
CA THR A 110 7.66 22.35 7.95
C THR A 110 6.48 21.88 8.82
N GLU A 111 5.31 21.67 8.21
CA GLU A 111 4.12 21.14 8.89
C GLU A 111 4.36 19.71 9.40
N GLU A 112 4.88 18.83 8.54
CA GLU A 112 5.18 17.44 8.91
C GLU A 112 6.26 17.35 9.99
N ALA A 113 7.32 18.13 9.84
CA ALA A 113 8.39 18.22 10.84
C ALA A 113 7.86 18.70 12.19
N GLY A 114 7.06 19.77 12.21
CA GLY A 114 6.42 20.29 13.43
C GLY A 114 5.49 19.27 14.08
N ARG A 115 4.73 18.53 13.27
CA ARG A 115 3.87 17.45 13.78
C ARG A 115 4.68 16.31 14.41
N ILE A 116 5.75 15.84 13.75
CA ILE A 116 6.62 14.77 14.26
C ILE A 116 7.24 15.18 15.61
N LEU A 117 7.84 16.36 15.65
CA LEU A 117 8.47 16.89 16.86
C LEU A 117 7.47 17.05 18.01
N ARG A 118 6.29 17.62 17.73
CA ARG A 118 5.22 17.79 18.72
C ARG A 118 4.81 16.47 19.37
N TYR A 119 4.54 15.43 18.55
CA TYR A 119 4.14 14.13 19.10
C TYR A 119 5.27 13.42 19.84
N ARG A 120 6.53 13.60 19.41
CA ARG A 120 7.71 13.09 20.13
C ARG A 120 7.78 13.68 21.53
N HIS A 121 7.76 15.01 21.64
CA HIS A 121 7.86 15.69 22.93
C HIS A 121 6.64 15.50 23.82
N LEU A 122 5.44 15.41 23.24
CA LEU A 122 4.24 15.04 24.00
C LEU A 122 4.40 13.66 24.62
N LYS A 123 4.92 12.69 23.89
CA LYS A 123 5.14 11.33 24.40
C LYS A 123 6.23 11.30 25.47
N GLU A 124 7.37 11.91 25.24
CA GLU A 124 8.47 12.04 26.21
C GLU A 124 8.00 12.71 27.50
N THR A 125 7.20 13.79 27.38
CA THR A 125 6.64 14.51 28.53
C THR A 125 5.62 13.65 29.27
N ALA A 126 4.75 12.95 28.56
CA ALA A 126 3.76 12.05 29.14
C ALA A 126 4.45 10.92 29.94
N GLU A 127 5.47 10.28 29.34
CA GLU A 127 6.28 9.25 30.01
C GLU A 127 6.98 9.80 31.28
N LYS A 128 7.62 10.97 31.15
CA LYS A 128 8.35 11.62 32.26
C LYS A 128 7.48 11.91 33.49
N TYR A 129 6.23 12.35 33.26
CA TYR A 129 5.31 12.72 34.33
C TYR A 129 4.25 11.66 34.64
N GLY A 130 4.34 10.49 34.03
CA GLY A 130 3.41 9.39 34.24
C GLY A 130 1.98 9.73 33.77
N CYS A 131 1.85 10.48 32.65
CA CYS A 131 0.54 10.81 32.09
C CYS A 131 0.03 9.64 31.25
N ALA A 132 -1.14 9.12 31.61
CA ALA A 132 -1.76 8.00 30.90
C ALA A 132 -2.39 8.43 29.57
N LYS A 133 -2.75 9.71 29.45
CA LYS A 133 -3.46 10.25 28.28
C LYS A 133 -2.81 11.53 27.77
N ILE A 134 -2.67 11.62 26.43
CA ILE A 134 -2.30 12.82 25.68
C ILE A 134 -3.57 13.36 25.04
N VAL A 135 -3.93 14.61 25.34
CA VAL A 135 -5.20 15.19 24.89
C VAL A 135 -4.92 16.27 23.85
N VAL A 136 -5.54 16.12 22.67
CA VAL A 136 -5.37 17.04 21.54
C VAL A 136 -6.72 17.61 21.10
N ALA A 137 -6.70 18.86 20.63
CA ALA A 137 -7.88 19.67 20.38
C ALA A 137 -8.43 19.55 18.95
N HIS A 138 -8.42 18.37 18.36
CA HIS A 138 -9.12 18.17 17.07
C HIS A 138 -10.63 18.22 17.28
N HIS A 139 -11.33 18.88 16.37
CA HIS A 139 -12.77 19.08 16.40
C HIS A 139 -13.46 18.52 15.15
N GLU A 140 -14.78 18.66 15.08
CA GLU A 140 -15.65 18.09 14.05
C GLU A 140 -15.22 18.51 12.62
N ASP A 141 -14.90 19.81 12.43
CA ASP A 141 -14.48 20.31 11.11
C ASP A 141 -13.13 19.73 10.67
N ASP A 142 -12.19 19.53 11.60
CA ASP A 142 -10.91 18.85 11.31
C ASP A 142 -11.12 17.42 10.80
N ASP A 143 -12.16 16.75 11.32
CA ASP A 143 -12.51 15.40 10.91
C ASP A 143 -13.10 15.39 9.50
N ALA A 144 -14.03 16.29 9.19
CA ALA A 144 -14.60 16.45 7.85
C ALA A 144 -13.49 16.77 6.81
N GLU A 145 -12.56 17.68 7.14
CA GLU A 145 -11.40 17.97 6.29
C GLU A 145 -10.53 16.72 6.05
N THR A 146 -10.30 15.93 7.09
CA THR A 146 -9.49 14.71 7.01
C THR A 146 -10.15 13.65 6.14
N VAL A 147 -11.46 13.47 6.26
CA VAL A 147 -12.25 12.54 5.42
C VAL A 147 -12.15 12.92 3.96
N LEU A 148 -12.37 14.20 3.63
CA LEU A 148 -12.26 14.70 2.25
C LEU A 148 -10.85 14.55 1.69
N LEU A 149 -9.83 14.92 2.47
CA LEU A 149 -8.44 14.78 2.07
C LEU A 149 -8.09 13.31 1.75
N ASN A 150 -8.55 12.37 2.57
CA ASN A 150 -8.33 10.95 2.38
C ASN A 150 -9.13 10.40 1.19
N LEU A 151 -10.37 10.87 0.98
CA LEU A 151 -11.18 10.53 -0.19
C LEU A 151 -10.47 10.92 -1.49
N PHE A 152 -9.96 12.15 -1.58
CA PHE A 152 -9.23 12.63 -2.77
C PHE A 152 -7.89 11.93 -2.99
N ARG A 153 -7.30 11.36 -1.94
CA ARG A 153 -6.10 10.53 -2.04
C ARG A 153 -6.39 9.07 -2.41
N GLY A 154 -7.67 8.70 -2.59
CA GLY A 154 -8.09 7.33 -2.91
C GLY A 154 -7.96 6.36 -1.74
N SER A 155 -8.10 6.84 -0.51
CA SER A 155 -8.04 5.97 0.68
C SER A 155 -9.31 5.12 0.79
N GLY A 156 -9.14 3.83 1.19
CA GLY A 156 -10.24 2.92 1.52
C GLY A 156 -10.91 3.25 2.87
N LEU A 157 -11.72 2.30 3.39
CA LEU A 157 -12.45 2.46 4.65
C LEU A 157 -11.62 3.02 5.82
N PRO A 158 -10.38 2.55 6.07
CA PRO A 158 -9.56 3.10 7.16
C PRO A 158 -9.29 4.60 7.06
N GLY A 159 -9.14 5.13 5.85
CA GLY A 159 -8.92 6.57 5.62
C GLY A 159 -10.21 7.36 5.68
N LEU A 160 -11.32 6.79 5.21
CA LEU A 160 -12.66 7.39 5.27
C LEU A 160 -13.25 7.39 6.68
N SER A 161 -12.70 6.57 7.59
CA SER A 161 -13.07 6.55 9.01
C SER A 161 -12.66 7.81 9.78
N GLY A 162 -12.06 8.79 9.12
CA GLY A 162 -11.69 10.08 9.69
C GLY A 162 -10.70 9.99 10.85
N ILE A 163 -10.85 10.91 11.80
CA ILE A 163 -10.00 11.01 12.99
C ILE A 163 -10.61 10.16 14.11
N ARG A 164 -9.89 9.14 14.56
CA ARG A 164 -10.38 8.30 15.68
C ARG A 164 -10.43 9.09 16.99
N PRO A 165 -11.53 9.00 17.75
CA PRO A 165 -11.66 9.64 19.08
C PRO A 165 -10.56 9.23 20.05
N VAL A 166 -10.17 7.95 20.01
CA VAL A 166 -9.09 7.36 20.83
C VAL A 166 -8.12 6.61 19.93
N ARG A 167 -6.82 6.85 20.08
CA ARG A 167 -5.77 6.12 19.40
C ARG A 167 -4.58 5.92 20.35
N ALA A 168 -4.45 4.71 20.88
CA ALA A 168 -3.52 4.40 21.95
C ALA A 168 -3.69 5.40 23.14
N GLU A 169 -2.64 6.09 23.55
CA GLU A 169 -2.67 7.11 24.62
C GLU A 169 -3.32 8.44 24.21
N ILE A 170 -3.58 8.66 22.91
CA ILE A 170 -4.08 9.95 22.41
C ILE A 170 -5.60 9.96 22.39
N ILE A 171 -6.20 10.97 23.03
CA ILE A 171 -7.66 11.20 23.08
C ILE A 171 -8.04 12.58 22.52
N ARG A 172 -9.26 12.70 21.97
CA ARG A 172 -9.75 13.89 21.28
C ARG A 172 -11.17 14.25 21.71
N PRO A 173 -11.31 14.88 22.87
CA PRO A 173 -12.63 15.19 23.43
C PRO A 173 -13.50 16.10 22.58
N LEU A 174 -12.90 17.01 21.79
CA LEU A 174 -13.61 18.01 21.00
C LEU A 174 -14.08 17.50 19.62
N LEU A 175 -13.80 16.24 19.24
CA LEU A 175 -14.28 15.69 17.95
C LEU A 175 -15.80 15.66 17.76
N CYS A 176 -16.57 15.84 18.83
CA CYS A 176 -18.02 15.88 18.77
C CYS A 176 -18.59 17.30 18.65
N VAL A 177 -17.77 18.34 18.61
CA VAL A 177 -18.20 19.75 18.55
C VAL A 177 -17.56 20.47 17.38
N SER A 178 -18.27 21.44 16.80
CA SER A 178 -17.79 22.27 15.72
C SER A 178 -16.93 23.44 16.22
N ARG A 179 -16.13 24.00 15.33
CA ARG A 179 -15.35 25.23 15.58
C ARG A 179 -16.22 26.37 16.08
N LYS A 180 -17.40 26.52 15.52
CA LYS A 180 -18.37 27.52 15.91
C LYS A 180 -18.83 27.33 17.37
N GLU A 181 -19.18 26.12 17.77
CA GLU A 181 -19.57 25.80 19.15
C GLU A 181 -18.41 26.11 20.14
N ILE A 182 -17.16 25.86 19.73
CA ILE A 182 -15.97 26.18 20.51
C ILE A 182 -15.82 27.69 20.74
N GLU A 183 -15.96 28.49 19.67
CA GLU A 183 -15.83 29.94 19.76
C GLU A 183 -16.99 30.56 20.54
N GLU A 184 -18.21 30.07 20.40
CA GLU A 184 -19.36 30.46 21.20
C GLU A 184 -19.17 30.16 22.68
N TYR A 185 -18.60 28.98 23.01
CA TYR A 185 -18.26 28.61 24.40
C TYR A 185 -17.22 29.56 25.00
N LEU A 186 -16.12 29.84 24.31
CA LEU A 186 -15.06 30.73 24.77
C LEU A 186 -15.56 32.17 24.95
N THR A 187 -16.29 32.69 23.96
CA THR A 187 -16.85 34.05 24.00
C THR A 187 -17.85 34.21 25.15
N SER A 188 -18.71 33.21 25.39
CA SER A 188 -19.66 33.22 26.50
C SER A 188 -19.01 33.21 27.89
N ARG A 189 -17.74 32.82 27.96
CA ARG A 189 -16.90 32.80 29.16
C ARG A 189 -15.89 33.94 29.24
N GLU A 190 -15.95 34.90 28.30
CA GLU A 190 -15.03 36.03 28.19
C GLU A 190 -13.54 35.62 28.14
N HIS A 191 -13.27 34.41 27.59
CA HIS A 191 -11.91 33.94 27.36
C HIS A 191 -11.39 34.39 26.01
N SER A 192 -10.21 34.96 25.97
CA SER A 192 -9.45 35.28 24.76
C SER A 192 -8.57 34.12 24.35
N TRP A 193 -8.19 34.11 23.08
CA TRP A 193 -7.23 33.18 22.48
C TRP A 193 -6.33 33.87 21.46
N CYS A 194 -5.25 33.20 21.03
CA CYS A 194 -4.36 33.71 20.00
C CYS A 194 -4.91 33.30 18.62
N GLU A 195 -4.98 34.25 17.68
CA GLU A 195 -5.26 33.93 16.28
C GLU A 195 -3.96 33.57 15.57
N ASP A 196 -3.97 32.47 14.84
CA ASP A 196 -2.87 32.00 14.01
C ASP A 196 -3.00 32.59 12.61
N SER A 197 -2.07 33.46 12.20
CA SER A 197 -2.06 34.13 10.90
C SER A 197 -1.98 33.13 9.71
N THR A 198 -1.29 31.99 9.90
CA THR A 198 -1.10 30.97 8.84
C THR A 198 -2.35 30.17 8.51
N ASN A 199 -3.39 30.20 9.33
CA ASN A 199 -4.67 29.56 9.00
C ASN A 199 -5.35 30.15 7.76
N LYS A 200 -4.96 31.38 7.36
CA LYS A 200 -5.50 32.09 6.18
C LYS A 200 -4.70 31.80 4.90
N GLU A 201 -3.55 31.14 4.99
CA GLU A 201 -2.71 30.81 3.84
C GLU A 201 -3.21 29.51 3.18
N ASN A 202 -3.41 29.53 1.85
CA ASN A 202 -3.92 28.38 1.08
C ASN A 202 -2.82 27.54 0.43
N ASP A 203 -1.59 27.58 0.96
CA ASP A 203 -0.47 26.82 0.41
C ASP A 203 -0.61 25.31 0.59
N TYR A 204 -1.33 24.89 1.60
CA TYR A 204 -1.54 23.47 1.90
C TYR A 204 -2.92 22.99 1.45
N THR A 205 -2.97 21.76 0.91
CA THR A 205 -4.21 21.13 0.44
C THR A 205 -5.32 21.11 1.49
N ARG A 206 -4.95 20.94 2.78
CA ARG A 206 -5.91 20.95 3.89
C ARG A 206 -6.54 22.34 4.06
N ASN A 207 -5.75 23.40 3.95
CA ASN A 207 -6.26 24.77 4.05
C ASN A 207 -7.20 25.11 2.87
N LYS A 208 -6.93 24.60 1.64
CA LYS A 208 -7.85 24.74 0.51
C LYS A 208 -9.19 24.05 0.77
N ILE A 209 -9.18 22.85 1.36
CA ILE A 209 -10.42 22.16 1.75
C ILE A 209 -11.19 22.98 2.78
N ARG A 210 -10.51 23.52 3.81
CA ARG A 210 -11.08 24.31 4.89
C ARG A 210 -11.64 25.65 4.41
N ASN A 211 -10.83 26.40 3.66
CA ASN A 211 -11.11 27.80 3.37
C ASN A 211 -11.91 28.00 2.07
N GLU A 212 -11.87 27.04 1.13
CA GLU A 212 -12.49 27.18 -0.18
C GLU A 212 -13.55 26.09 -0.41
N LEU A 213 -13.19 24.79 -0.33
CA LEU A 213 -14.06 23.71 -0.76
C LEU A 213 -15.26 23.51 0.17
N LEU A 214 -15.02 23.34 1.47
CA LEU A 214 -16.10 23.09 2.45
C LEU A 214 -17.08 24.26 2.52
N PRO A 215 -16.64 25.54 2.58
CA PRO A 215 -17.55 26.68 2.50
C PRO A 215 -18.35 26.69 1.22
N TRP A 216 -17.69 26.49 0.05
CA TRP A 216 -18.38 26.49 -1.24
C TRP A 216 -19.45 25.38 -1.32
N VAL A 217 -19.13 24.16 -0.88
CA VAL A 217 -20.11 23.04 -0.83
C VAL A 217 -21.27 23.35 0.11
N THR A 218 -20.97 23.94 1.28
CA THR A 218 -21.98 24.29 2.28
C THR A 218 -22.95 25.36 1.76
N GLU A 219 -22.45 26.32 1.00
CA GLU A 219 -23.21 27.45 0.48
C GLU A 219 -23.98 27.09 -0.79
N ASN A 220 -23.39 26.31 -1.69
CA ASN A 220 -23.92 26.11 -3.04
C ASN A 220 -24.56 24.71 -3.25
N ILE A 221 -24.26 23.72 -2.41
CA ILE A 221 -24.78 22.36 -2.58
C ILE A 221 -25.64 21.95 -1.40
N ASN A 222 -25.12 21.98 -0.18
CA ASN A 222 -25.86 21.54 1.00
C ASN A 222 -25.31 22.17 2.28
N SER A 223 -26.13 22.95 2.97
CA SER A 223 -25.75 23.61 4.22
C SER A 223 -25.35 22.66 5.35
N ARG A 224 -25.67 21.37 5.24
CA ARG A 224 -25.32 20.31 6.19
C ARG A 224 -24.25 19.36 5.64
N ALA A 225 -23.46 19.79 4.67
CA ALA A 225 -22.47 18.94 4.01
C ALA A 225 -21.46 18.33 5.00
N ALA A 226 -20.95 19.11 5.94
CA ALA A 226 -20.02 18.62 6.96
C ALA A 226 -20.65 17.51 7.82
N GLU A 227 -21.88 17.68 8.28
CA GLU A 227 -22.59 16.65 9.05
C GLU A 227 -22.77 15.35 8.24
N HIS A 228 -23.09 15.46 6.95
CA HIS A 228 -23.25 14.28 6.09
C HIS A 228 -21.90 13.58 5.82
N ILE A 229 -20.81 14.32 5.65
CA ILE A 229 -19.45 13.76 5.53
C ILE A 229 -19.11 12.97 6.79
N LEU A 230 -19.39 13.53 7.97
CA LEU A 230 -19.12 12.85 9.25
C LEU A 230 -20.01 11.62 9.46
N ALA A 231 -21.26 11.66 9.01
CA ALA A 231 -22.15 10.48 9.05
C ALA A 231 -21.58 9.32 8.20
N VAL A 232 -21.04 9.64 7.01
CA VAL A 232 -20.35 8.64 6.17
C VAL A 232 -19.08 8.14 6.85
N SER A 233 -18.31 9.03 7.48
CA SER A 233 -17.10 8.68 8.24
C SER A 233 -17.44 7.72 9.40
N GLU A 234 -18.48 8.01 10.16
CA GLU A 234 -18.92 7.13 11.26
C GLU A 234 -19.34 5.74 10.75
N PHE A 235 -20.03 5.69 9.62
CA PHE A 235 -20.39 4.41 8.98
C PHE A 235 -19.14 3.65 8.52
N ALA A 236 -18.20 4.34 7.86
CA ALA A 236 -16.95 3.76 7.43
C ALA A 236 -16.12 3.23 8.61
N ALA A 237 -16.10 3.96 9.73
CA ALA A 237 -15.42 3.55 10.95
C ALA A 237 -16.01 2.26 11.56
N LYS A 238 -17.35 2.14 11.55
CA LYS A 238 -18.04 0.92 12.02
C LYS A 238 -17.75 -0.27 11.12
N ALA A 239 -17.76 -0.07 9.80
CA ALA A 239 -17.42 -1.10 8.83
C ALA A 239 -15.95 -1.53 8.95
N ASP A 240 -15.01 -0.57 9.06
CA ASP A 240 -13.58 -0.82 9.28
C ASP A 240 -13.36 -1.64 10.55
N ALA A 241 -13.98 -1.25 11.66
CA ALA A 241 -13.88 -1.97 12.94
C ALA A 241 -14.44 -3.40 12.86
N TYR A 242 -15.54 -3.60 12.13
CA TYR A 242 -16.11 -4.93 11.91
C TYR A 242 -15.15 -5.83 11.14
N PHE A 243 -14.58 -5.36 10.00
CA PHE A 243 -13.63 -6.15 9.21
C PHE A 243 -12.32 -6.40 9.95
N GLU A 244 -11.82 -5.44 10.73
CA GLU A 244 -10.64 -5.64 11.58
C GLU A 244 -10.89 -6.72 12.65
N ALA A 245 -12.05 -6.69 13.31
CA ALA A 245 -12.42 -7.68 14.32
C ALA A 245 -12.60 -9.08 13.71
N GLU A 246 -13.22 -9.15 12.52
CA GLU A 246 -13.42 -10.41 11.81
C GLU A 246 -12.10 -11.00 11.30
N ALA A 247 -11.21 -10.17 10.77
CA ALA A 247 -9.87 -10.60 10.38
C ALA A 247 -9.07 -11.14 11.57
N GLU A 248 -9.14 -10.49 12.71
CA GLU A 248 -8.50 -10.94 13.95
C GLU A 248 -9.10 -12.27 14.42
N ARG A 249 -10.43 -12.46 14.33
CA ARG A 249 -11.11 -13.71 14.66
C ARG A 249 -10.61 -14.86 13.80
N VAL A 250 -10.55 -14.66 12.47
CA VAL A 250 -10.06 -15.66 11.52
C VAL A 250 -8.61 -16.05 11.80
N LEU A 251 -7.74 -15.07 12.08
CA LEU A 251 -6.33 -15.33 12.41
C LEU A 251 -6.20 -16.13 13.71
N ARG A 252 -6.94 -15.78 14.77
CA ARG A 252 -6.92 -16.52 16.05
C ARG A 252 -7.43 -17.95 15.90
N GLU A 253 -8.43 -18.18 15.06
CA GLU A 253 -8.92 -19.53 14.78
C GLU A 253 -7.89 -20.37 14.03
N SER A 254 -7.15 -19.75 13.10
CA SER A 254 -6.03 -20.38 12.41
C SER A 254 -4.90 -20.75 13.37
N GLU A 255 -4.49 -19.84 14.26
CA GLU A 255 -3.44 -20.06 15.26
C GLU A 255 -3.78 -21.19 16.25
N ARG A 256 -5.05 -21.32 16.64
CA ARG A 256 -5.51 -22.40 17.54
C ARG A 256 -5.39 -23.78 16.91
N LYS A 257 -5.50 -23.88 15.58
CA LYS A 257 -5.36 -25.14 14.83
C LYS A 257 -3.88 -25.51 14.59
N GLU A 258 -2.97 -24.53 14.65
CA GLU A 258 -1.54 -24.76 14.55
C GLU A 258 -0.89 -24.74 15.95
N LYS A 259 -0.45 -25.91 16.44
CA LYS A 259 0.19 -26.08 17.77
C LYS A 259 1.59 -25.45 17.89
N SER A 260 2.08 -24.71 16.89
CA SER A 260 3.47 -24.20 16.82
C SER A 260 3.51 -22.71 16.53
N ARG A 261 3.84 -21.91 17.54
CA ARG A 261 4.38 -20.55 17.34
C ARG A 261 5.89 -20.64 17.12
N THR A 262 6.34 -20.56 15.90
CA THR A 262 7.77 -20.38 15.60
C THR A 262 8.03 -18.90 15.32
N GLY A 263 8.65 -18.20 16.26
CA GLY A 263 9.35 -16.93 16.06
C GLY A 263 8.61 -15.85 15.26
N ASN A 264 9.30 -14.91 14.69
CA ASN A 264 8.85 -13.70 13.99
C ASN A 264 8.06 -13.91 12.66
N SER A 265 7.23 -14.95 12.56
CA SER A 265 6.40 -15.21 11.37
C SER A 265 4.91 -15.35 11.73
N VAL A 266 4.05 -14.89 10.80
CA VAL A 266 2.58 -15.03 10.90
C VAL A 266 2.13 -15.90 9.74
N LYS A 267 1.44 -17.01 10.05
CA LYS A 267 0.96 -17.99 9.06
C LYS A 267 -0.56 -18.12 9.09
N ILE A 268 -1.14 -18.37 7.91
CA ILE A 268 -2.55 -18.77 7.77
C ILE A 268 -2.65 -19.90 6.75
N ARG A 269 -3.53 -20.87 7.00
CA ARG A 269 -3.81 -21.95 6.06
C ARG A 269 -4.62 -21.43 4.88
N THR A 270 -4.29 -21.88 3.69
CA THR A 270 -4.97 -21.49 2.45
C THR A 270 -6.44 -21.90 2.45
N GLU A 271 -6.76 -23.07 3.02
CA GLU A 271 -8.14 -23.55 3.19
C GLU A 271 -9.02 -22.62 4.05
N ILE A 272 -8.40 -21.80 4.92
CA ILE A 272 -9.10 -20.81 5.77
C ILE A 272 -9.17 -19.46 5.06
N LEU A 273 -8.08 -19.05 4.37
CA LEU A 273 -7.98 -17.76 3.70
C LEU A 273 -8.76 -17.71 2.39
N ASP A 274 -8.62 -18.74 1.53
CA ASP A 274 -9.12 -18.71 0.16
C ASP A 274 -10.66 -18.61 0.06
N PRO A 275 -11.46 -19.23 0.96
CA PRO A 275 -12.91 -19.08 0.94
C PRO A 275 -13.42 -17.71 1.41
N GLN A 276 -12.56 -16.87 2.04
CA GLN A 276 -13.00 -15.57 2.56
C GLN A 276 -13.36 -14.60 1.43
N PRO A 277 -14.35 -13.71 1.64
CA PRO A 277 -14.62 -12.62 0.73
C PRO A 277 -13.37 -11.77 0.47
N GLU A 278 -13.21 -11.21 -0.73
CA GLU A 278 -12.04 -10.45 -1.14
C GLU A 278 -11.70 -9.31 -0.17
N ILE A 279 -12.73 -8.56 0.25
CA ILE A 279 -12.55 -7.48 1.23
C ILE A 279 -11.97 -8.01 2.55
N LEU A 280 -12.42 -9.16 3.04
CA LEU A 280 -11.91 -9.73 4.29
C LEU A 280 -10.49 -10.28 4.14
N LYS A 281 -10.15 -10.88 2.98
CA LYS A 281 -8.77 -11.24 2.65
C LYS A 281 -7.83 -10.05 2.75
N THR A 282 -8.24 -8.89 2.24
CA THR A 282 -7.48 -7.64 2.31
C THR A 282 -7.15 -7.28 3.77
N TYR A 283 -8.13 -7.37 4.68
CA TYR A 283 -7.95 -7.09 6.10
C TYR A 283 -7.09 -8.15 6.80
N ILE A 284 -7.29 -9.44 6.50
CA ILE A 284 -6.47 -10.53 7.04
C ILE A 284 -5.00 -10.36 6.67
N ILE A 285 -4.71 -10.16 5.39
CA ILE A 285 -3.34 -9.96 4.89
C ILE A 285 -2.71 -8.71 5.50
N ARG A 286 -3.45 -7.60 5.53
CA ARG A 286 -3.00 -6.39 6.19
C ARG A 286 -2.62 -6.64 7.66
N ARG A 287 -3.47 -7.37 8.40
CA ARG A 287 -3.22 -7.70 9.80
C ARG A 287 -2.00 -8.60 9.96
N MET A 288 -1.83 -9.59 9.08
CA MET A 288 -0.64 -10.45 9.08
C MET A 288 0.65 -9.64 8.88
N ILE A 289 0.66 -8.70 7.92
CA ILE A 289 1.81 -7.82 7.68
C ILE A 289 2.08 -6.95 8.90
N LEU A 290 1.06 -6.35 9.50
CA LEU A 290 1.18 -5.52 10.69
C LEU A 290 1.72 -6.30 11.90
N ASN A 291 1.23 -7.52 12.12
CA ASN A 291 1.70 -8.37 13.20
C ASN A 291 3.17 -8.78 13.02
N ALA A 292 3.60 -9.05 11.79
CA ALA A 292 4.98 -9.38 11.46
C ALA A 292 5.92 -8.15 11.50
N ALA A 293 5.43 -6.97 11.07
CA ALA A 293 6.19 -5.72 11.04
C ALA A 293 6.34 -5.07 12.42
N GLY A 294 5.36 -5.23 13.30
CA GLY A 294 5.24 -4.51 14.56
C GLY A 294 4.90 -3.01 14.40
N LYS A 295 4.68 -2.52 13.19
CA LYS A 295 4.34 -1.12 12.86
C LYS A 295 3.58 -1.03 11.54
N ALA A 296 2.77 0.04 11.40
CA ALA A 296 1.85 0.22 10.27
C ALA A 296 2.33 1.22 9.20
N LYS A 297 3.36 2.03 9.48
CA LYS A 297 3.84 3.05 8.55
C LYS A 297 4.31 2.37 7.26
N ASP A 298 4.04 2.96 6.10
CA ASP A 298 4.49 2.50 4.78
C ASP A 298 3.85 1.20 4.24
N ILE A 299 2.88 0.59 4.95
CA ILE A 299 2.07 -0.51 4.42
C ILE A 299 0.91 0.09 3.63
N THR A 300 0.98 -0.04 2.31
CA THR A 300 -0.02 0.50 1.37
C THR A 300 -0.87 -0.64 0.79
N GLU A 301 -2.00 -0.29 0.16
CA GLU A 301 -2.86 -1.24 -0.54
C GLU A 301 -2.10 -2.03 -1.63
N ARG A 302 -1.11 -1.41 -2.27
CA ARG A 302 -0.24 -2.08 -3.24
C ARG A 302 0.47 -3.30 -2.64
N HIS A 303 0.95 -3.20 -1.40
CA HIS A 303 1.61 -4.32 -0.73
C HIS A 303 0.63 -5.45 -0.41
N ILE A 304 -0.61 -5.09 -0.04
CA ILE A 304 -1.67 -6.07 0.22
C ILE A 304 -2.06 -6.78 -1.07
N ARG A 305 -2.28 -6.06 -2.16
CA ARG A 305 -2.56 -6.64 -3.48
C ARG A 305 -1.44 -7.55 -3.95
N LEU A 306 -0.18 -7.15 -3.76
CA LEU A 306 0.97 -7.99 -4.09
C LEU A 306 0.91 -9.36 -3.40
N VAL A 307 0.49 -9.39 -2.13
CA VAL A 307 0.30 -10.66 -1.39
C VAL A 307 -0.94 -11.41 -1.87
N MET A 308 -2.03 -10.71 -2.19
CA MET A 308 -3.23 -11.32 -2.75
C MET A 308 -2.95 -12.00 -4.10
N ASP A 309 -2.12 -11.37 -4.94
CA ASP A 309 -1.73 -11.90 -6.26
C ASP A 309 -0.88 -13.18 -6.16
N LEU A 310 -0.31 -13.48 -4.98
CA LEU A 310 0.33 -14.78 -4.72
C LEU A 310 -0.68 -15.92 -4.61
N SER A 311 -1.98 -15.64 -4.54
CA SER A 311 -3.06 -16.61 -4.27
C SER A 311 -3.46 -17.46 -5.48
N GLY A 312 -2.60 -17.58 -6.51
CA GLY A 312 -2.83 -18.48 -7.66
C GLY A 312 -2.56 -19.96 -7.32
N PRO A 313 -3.03 -20.89 -8.16
CA PRO A 313 -2.72 -22.32 -8.04
C PRO A 313 -1.23 -22.55 -8.31
N GLY A 314 -0.45 -22.74 -7.27
CA GLY A 314 0.99 -23.03 -7.34
C GLY A 314 1.72 -22.54 -6.10
N GLY A 315 2.26 -23.44 -5.27
CA GLY A 315 3.10 -23.10 -4.12
C GLY A 315 4.48 -22.57 -4.54
N GLY A 316 5.18 -21.90 -3.61
CA GLY A 316 6.56 -21.42 -3.81
C GLY A 316 6.68 -20.00 -4.37
N CYS A 317 5.62 -19.20 -4.39
CA CYS A 317 5.67 -17.79 -4.76
C CYS A 317 6.05 -16.91 -3.57
N ILE A 318 6.96 -15.94 -3.79
CA ILE A 318 7.45 -15.02 -2.77
C ILE A 318 7.25 -13.58 -3.23
N ALA A 319 6.82 -12.71 -2.32
CA ALA A 319 6.78 -11.27 -2.52
C ALA A 319 7.55 -10.55 -1.40
N ASP A 320 8.45 -9.66 -1.77
CA ASP A 320 9.16 -8.81 -0.83
C ASP A 320 8.25 -7.67 -0.35
N LEU A 321 8.26 -7.41 0.95
CA LEU A 321 7.45 -6.41 1.63
C LEU A 321 8.36 -5.43 2.39
N PRO A 322 7.84 -4.24 2.78
CA PRO A 322 8.57 -3.32 3.63
C PRO A 322 9.08 -3.97 4.92
N TYR A 323 10.09 -3.33 5.53
CA TYR A 323 10.71 -3.75 6.81
C TYR A 323 11.47 -5.08 6.76
N GLY A 324 11.90 -5.51 5.57
CA GLY A 324 12.59 -6.77 5.39
C GLY A 324 11.68 -7.98 5.63
N LEU A 325 10.39 -7.81 5.37
CA LEU A 325 9.43 -8.90 5.39
C LEU A 325 9.31 -9.55 4.02
N GLN A 326 8.94 -10.82 4.02
CA GLN A 326 8.53 -11.57 2.83
C GLN A 326 7.18 -12.25 3.07
N ALA A 327 6.33 -12.18 2.06
CA ALA A 327 5.18 -13.06 1.96
C ALA A 327 5.57 -14.30 1.15
N VAL A 328 5.30 -15.46 1.68
CA VAL A 328 5.60 -16.76 1.06
C VAL A 328 4.30 -17.55 0.94
N ARG A 329 3.92 -17.89 -0.29
CA ARG A 329 2.78 -18.78 -0.57
C ARG A 329 3.30 -20.20 -0.76
N GLY A 330 3.04 -21.08 0.22
CA GLY A 330 3.18 -22.53 0.06
C GLY A 330 1.92 -23.15 -0.54
N TYR A 331 1.88 -24.47 -0.65
CA TYR A 331 0.69 -25.18 -1.13
C TYR A 331 -0.49 -25.06 -0.16
N GLU A 332 -0.21 -25.14 1.15
CA GLU A 332 -1.24 -25.16 2.20
C GLU A 332 -1.28 -23.90 3.06
N THR A 333 -0.28 -23.01 2.94
CA THR A 333 -0.14 -21.86 3.83
C THR A 333 0.31 -20.61 3.10
N LEU A 334 -0.16 -19.45 3.61
CA LEU A 334 0.44 -18.14 3.37
C LEU A 334 1.17 -17.71 4.63
N GLU A 335 2.44 -17.37 4.51
CA GLU A 335 3.30 -16.93 5.61
C GLU A 335 3.84 -15.54 5.36
N ILE A 336 3.79 -14.66 6.37
CA ILE A 336 4.54 -13.40 6.39
C ILE A 336 5.68 -13.58 7.40
N ARG A 337 6.92 -13.53 6.91
CA ARG A 337 8.11 -13.76 7.73
C ARG A 337 9.13 -12.62 7.60
N LYS A 338 9.94 -12.45 8.63
CA LYS A 338 11.09 -11.54 8.58
C LYS A 338 12.29 -12.26 7.97
N VAL A 339 12.92 -11.63 6.97
CA VAL A 339 14.16 -12.18 6.38
C VAL A 339 15.29 -11.95 7.35
N CYS A 340 15.91 -13.01 7.87
CA CYS A 340 17.15 -12.91 8.61
C CYS A 340 18.27 -12.55 7.62
N GLN A 341 18.84 -11.35 7.74
CA GLN A 341 20.02 -10.97 6.96
C GLN A 341 21.24 -11.72 7.51
N VAL A 342 21.56 -12.86 6.92
CA VAL A 342 22.88 -13.44 7.02
C VAL A 342 23.70 -12.83 5.88
N GLY A 343 24.54 -11.84 6.20
CA GLY A 343 25.65 -11.39 5.38
C GLY A 343 25.37 -10.55 4.13
N GLU A 344 24.76 -9.36 4.27
CA GLU A 344 24.89 -8.28 3.27
C GLU A 344 24.95 -6.91 3.95
N LYS A 345 26.15 -6.54 4.38
CA LYS A 345 26.43 -5.23 5.00
C LYS A 345 26.76 -4.11 4.00
N GLU A 346 26.66 -4.33 2.69
CA GLU A 346 27.21 -3.40 1.68
C GLU A 346 26.28 -2.97 0.51
N ARG A 347 24.95 -3.04 0.65
CA ARG A 347 24.06 -2.49 -0.41
C ARG A 347 22.87 -1.67 0.09
N ARG A 348 23.03 -0.80 1.09
CA ARG A 348 21.94 0.05 1.59
C ARG A 348 22.28 1.54 1.67
N GLU A 349 22.89 2.09 0.65
CA GLU A 349 22.86 3.55 0.47
C GLU A 349 22.69 3.84 -1.02
N LYS A 350 21.49 4.00 -1.44
CA LYS A 350 20.97 4.62 -2.68
C LYS A 350 19.91 3.74 -3.32
N THR A 351 18.69 4.02 -3.00
CA THR A 351 17.55 4.13 -3.92
C THR A 351 16.24 3.99 -3.16
N GLY A 352 15.58 5.10 -2.95
CA GLY A 352 14.16 5.20 -2.57
C GLY A 352 13.22 4.88 -3.74
N ASP A 353 13.60 3.91 -4.58
CA ASP A 353 12.81 3.55 -5.77
C ASP A 353 12.00 2.28 -5.51
N ILE A 354 10.69 2.49 -5.42
CA ILE A 354 9.67 1.48 -5.10
C ILE A 354 9.45 0.48 -6.29
N SER A 355 10.23 0.62 -7.39
CA SER A 355 10.02 -0.17 -8.61
C SER A 355 10.58 -1.60 -8.61
N ALA A 356 11.25 -2.04 -7.54
CA ALA A 356 12.03 -3.28 -7.53
C ALA A 356 11.46 -4.42 -6.66
N TYR A 357 10.14 -4.56 -6.55
CA TYR A 357 9.59 -5.78 -5.93
C TYR A 357 9.62 -6.94 -6.93
N LYS A 358 10.56 -7.86 -6.72
CA LYS A 358 10.71 -9.07 -7.54
C LYS A 358 10.00 -10.26 -6.90
N PHE A 359 9.21 -10.98 -7.69
CA PHE A 359 8.75 -12.32 -7.33
C PHE A 359 9.93 -13.30 -7.41
N ARG A 360 10.19 -14.05 -6.34
CA ARG A 360 11.21 -15.11 -6.29
C ARG A 360 10.55 -16.44 -5.95
N LYS A 361 10.95 -17.52 -6.61
CA LYS A 361 10.64 -18.88 -6.19
C LYS A 361 11.57 -19.30 -5.04
N ASN A 362 11.05 -20.02 -4.06
CA ASN A 362 11.84 -20.57 -2.96
C ASN A 362 12.85 -21.60 -3.49
N ALA A 363 14.12 -21.39 -3.22
CA ALA A 363 15.18 -22.32 -3.65
C ALA A 363 15.24 -23.61 -2.77
N GLU A 364 14.59 -23.61 -1.60
CA GLU A 364 14.64 -24.71 -0.64
C GLU A 364 13.61 -25.83 -0.90
N ASP A 365 12.55 -25.57 -1.68
CA ASP A 365 11.58 -26.60 -2.10
C ASP A 365 12.02 -27.38 -3.36
N LEU A 366 13.28 -27.20 -3.80
CA LEU A 366 13.89 -27.88 -4.94
C LEU A 366 14.75 -29.09 -4.54
N GLU A 367 14.50 -29.75 -3.39
CA GLU A 367 14.75 -31.17 -3.29
C GLU A 367 13.67 -31.91 -4.09
N CYS A 368 13.76 -31.69 -5.37
CA CYS A 368 13.07 -32.45 -6.37
C CYS A 368 13.51 -33.91 -6.28
N THR A 369 12.56 -34.79 -6.10
CA THR A 369 12.63 -36.10 -6.72
C THR A 369 13.20 -35.94 -8.14
N GLU A 370 14.44 -36.40 -8.32
CA GLU A 370 15.03 -36.61 -9.63
C GLU A 370 14.12 -37.52 -10.44
N VAL A 371 13.22 -36.92 -11.22
CA VAL A 371 12.64 -37.64 -12.36
C VAL A 371 13.76 -37.65 -13.39
N LYS A 372 14.50 -38.73 -13.42
CA LYS A 372 15.43 -39.06 -14.49
C LYS A 372 14.64 -39.18 -15.80
N MET A 373 14.44 -38.06 -16.47
CA MET A 373 14.11 -38.07 -17.89
C MET A 373 15.41 -38.07 -18.66
N ALA A 374 15.76 -39.21 -19.20
CA ALA A 374 16.92 -39.40 -20.03
C ALA A 374 16.86 -38.44 -21.25
N GLY A 375 17.90 -37.62 -21.40
CA GLY A 375 18.18 -36.87 -22.61
C GLY A 375 17.89 -35.37 -22.65
N LEU A 376 17.58 -34.69 -21.50
CA LEU A 376 17.38 -33.24 -21.46
C LEU A 376 18.55 -32.52 -20.78
N LYS A 377 19.29 -31.70 -21.53
CA LYS A 377 20.26 -30.74 -20.94
C LYS A 377 19.54 -29.45 -20.57
N THR A 378 19.42 -29.18 -19.27
CA THR A 378 18.93 -27.91 -18.72
C THR A 378 20.09 -26.93 -18.61
N LEU A 379 20.00 -25.77 -19.27
CA LEU A 379 20.95 -24.67 -19.06
C LEU A 379 20.43 -23.79 -17.90
N SER A 380 21.19 -23.69 -16.82
CA SER A 380 20.86 -22.88 -15.66
C SER A 380 20.98 -21.38 -15.94
N CYS A 381 20.26 -20.57 -15.15
CA CYS A 381 20.17 -19.12 -15.29
C CYS A 381 21.52 -18.38 -15.19
N GLU A 382 22.55 -18.99 -14.59
CA GLU A 382 23.91 -18.43 -14.47
C GLU A 382 24.67 -18.45 -15.79
N ALA A 383 24.34 -19.37 -16.70
CA ALA A 383 24.94 -19.42 -18.04
C ALA A 383 24.39 -18.36 -19.01
N LEU A 384 23.35 -17.62 -18.61
CA LEU A 384 22.66 -16.60 -19.44
C LEU A 384 23.11 -15.16 -19.15
N LEU A 385 23.96 -14.93 -18.15
CA LEU A 385 24.59 -13.64 -17.89
C LEU A 385 25.88 -13.41 -18.72
N ASP A 386 26.41 -14.45 -19.32
CA ASP A 386 27.48 -14.35 -20.32
C ASP A 386 26.85 -14.09 -21.69
N THR A 387 26.91 -12.83 -22.11
CA THR A 387 26.43 -12.31 -23.39
C THR A 387 27.30 -12.74 -24.59
N GLU A 388 27.90 -13.90 -24.56
CA GLU A 388 28.55 -14.47 -25.73
C GLU A 388 27.59 -15.34 -26.52
N LYS A 389 27.41 -14.96 -27.79
CA LYS A 389 26.63 -15.55 -28.87
C LYS A 389 26.91 -17.06 -29.03
N LYS A 390 26.40 -17.91 -28.15
CA LYS A 390 26.32 -19.34 -28.45
C LYS A 390 25.11 -19.58 -29.33
N LYS A 391 25.38 -19.78 -30.64
CA LYS A 391 24.41 -20.36 -31.58
C LYS A 391 23.87 -21.65 -30.94
N ILE A 392 22.56 -21.68 -30.69
CA ILE A 392 21.87 -22.92 -30.42
C ILE A 392 21.74 -23.57 -31.79
N ASP A 393 22.62 -24.49 -32.10
CA ASP A 393 22.50 -25.34 -33.29
C ASP A 393 21.95 -26.70 -32.83
N PRO A 394 20.61 -26.87 -32.82
CA PRO A 394 20.05 -28.16 -32.46
C PRO A 394 20.27 -29.10 -33.64
N GLU A 395 21.15 -30.10 -33.49
CA GLU A 395 21.14 -31.22 -34.37
C GLU A 395 19.73 -31.83 -34.48
N ALA A 396 19.35 -32.28 -35.62
CA ALA A 396 17.99 -32.82 -35.87
C ALA A 396 17.67 -33.91 -34.81
N GLY A 397 16.68 -33.63 -33.96
CA GLY A 397 16.25 -34.52 -32.86
C GLY A 397 16.63 -34.09 -31.47
N GLU A 398 17.46 -33.07 -31.26
CA GLU A 398 17.79 -32.55 -29.89
C GLU A 398 16.67 -31.63 -29.40
N ARG A 399 16.22 -31.83 -28.13
CA ARG A 399 15.28 -30.94 -27.45
C ARG A 399 16.04 -30.01 -26.51
N LYS A 400 15.82 -28.70 -26.61
CA LYS A 400 16.42 -27.67 -25.74
C LYS A 400 15.32 -26.90 -25.00
N ILE A 401 15.62 -26.48 -23.77
CA ILE A 401 14.73 -25.63 -22.99
C ILE A 401 15.43 -24.28 -22.78
N LEU A 402 14.76 -23.20 -23.20
CA LEU A 402 15.14 -21.83 -22.88
C LEU A 402 14.28 -21.34 -21.72
N GLN A 403 14.87 -20.68 -20.74
CA GLN A 403 14.16 -20.12 -19.59
C GLN A 403 14.50 -18.65 -19.38
N LEU A 404 13.46 -17.83 -19.14
CA LEU A 404 13.57 -16.43 -18.75
C LEU A 404 12.55 -16.15 -17.63
N GLY A 405 13.04 -16.08 -16.39
CA GLY A 405 12.16 -15.99 -15.23
C GLY A 405 11.18 -17.17 -15.17
N PRO A 406 9.88 -16.92 -15.05
CA PRO A 406 8.87 -18.00 -14.99
C PRO A 406 8.55 -18.60 -16.37
N THR A 407 9.01 -17.98 -17.45
CA THR A 407 8.70 -18.44 -18.82
C THR A 407 9.73 -19.47 -19.27
N MET A 408 9.26 -20.67 -19.57
CA MET A 408 10.09 -21.74 -20.15
C MET A 408 9.53 -22.12 -21.52
N ILE A 409 10.42 -22.24 -22.52
CA ILE A 409 10.06 -22.68 -23.86
C ILE A 409 10.88 -23.90 -24.20
N ARG A 410 10.20 -24.97 -24.59
CA ARG A 410 10.81 -26.16 -25.17
C ARG A 410 10.95 -25.93 -26.65
N LEU A 411 12.17 -26.10 -27.16
CA LEU A 411 12.50 -26.03 -28.57
C LEU A 411 12.85 -27.41 -29.09
N HIS A 412 12.30 -27.77 -30.24
CA HIS A 412 12.56 -29.01 -30.92
C HIS A 412 12.63 -28.75 -32.44
N VAL A 413 13.68 -29.23 -33.08
CA VAL A 413 13.81 -29.12 -34.54
C VAL A 413 13.52 -30.48 -35.18
N THR A 414 12.62 -30.48 -36.15
CA THR A 414 12.20 -31.67 -36.86
C THR A 414 12.22 -31.42 -38.36
N GLN A 415 12.35 -32.51 -39.15
CA GLN A 415 12.10 -32.42 -40.58
C GLN A 415 10.61 -32.29 -40.84
N ARG A 416 10.24 -31.43 -41.77
CA ARG A 416 8.84 -31.22 -42.12
C ARG A 416 8.22 -32.48 -42.73
N LYS A 417 7.17 -32.98 -42.09
CA LYS A 417 6.26 -33.98 -42.68
C LYS A 417 5.04 -33.26 -43.22
N LYS A 418 4.78 -33.37 -44.53
CA LYS A 418 3.69 -32.65 -45.23
C LYS A 418 2.30 -32.98 -44.70
N GLU A 419 2.14 -34.07 -43.96
CA GLU A 419 0.86 -34.56 -43.42
C GLU A 419 0.52 -34.00 -42.00
N LEU A 420 1.43 -33.25 -41.36
CA LEU A 420 1.20 -32.73 -40.00
C LEU A 420 0.54 -31.35 -40.07
N GLU A 421 -0.63 -31.21 -39.45
CA GLU A 421 -1.30 -29.91 -39.25
C GLU A 421 -0.53 -29.01 -38.28
N ILE A 422 -0.38 -27.73 -38.64
CA ILE A 422 0.26 -26.72 -37.84
C ILE A 422 -0.62 -26.43 -36.61
N PRO A 423 -0.10 -26.52 -35.38
CA PRO A 423 -0.88 -26.24 -34.15
C PRO A 423 -1.45 -24.82 -34.15
N LYS A 424 -2.76 -24.68 -33.96
CA LYS A 424 -3.45 -23.38 -33.86
C LYS A 424 -3.54 -22.83 -32.44
N ASN A 425 -2.99 -23.54 -31.43
CA ASN A 425 -3.04 -23.09 -30.06
C ASN A 425 -2.04 -21.93 -29.77
N GLN A 426 -2.27 -21.17 -28.68
CA GLN A 426 -1.44 -20.02 -28.37
C GLN A 426 -0.11 -20.37 -27.66
N TYR A 427 0.06 -21.60 -27.22
CA TYR A 427 1.22 -22.05 -26.43
C TYR A 427 2.25 -22.84 -27.25
N THR A 428 1.91 -23.28 -28.46
CA THR A 428 2.81 -23.99 -29.36
C THR A 428 2.83 -23.26 -30.70
N LYS A 429 4.01 -22.91 -31.17
CA LYS A 429 4.22 -22.25 -32.47
C LYS A 429 5.30 -22.96 -33.26
N TRP A 430 5.09 -23.06 -34.55
CA TRP A 430 6.02 -23.66 -35.50
C TRP A 430 6.62 -22.60 -36.40
N PHE A 431 7.94 -22.66 -36.61
CA PHE A 431 8.69 -21.69 -37.41
C PHE A 431 9.55 -22.39 -38.42
N ASP A 432 9.83 -21.69 -39.52
CA ASP A 432 10.81 -22.09 -40.52
C ASP A 432 12.22 -21.95 -39.94
N TYR A 433 12.82 -23.08 -39.60
CA TYR A 433 14.13 -23.09 -38.93
C TYR A 433 15.25 -22.61 -39.86
N ASP A 434 15.14 -22.82 -41.16
CA ASP A 434 16.15 -22.46 -42.14
C ASP A 434 16.30 -20.95 -42.33
N LYS A 435 15.32 -20.15 -41.88
CA LYS A 435 15.35 -18.69 -41.88
C LYS A 435 16.05 -18.09 -40.67
N ILE A 436 16.44 -18.87 -39.66
CA ILE A 436 17.10 -18.42 -38.46
C ILE A 436 18.61 -18.28 -38.73
N LYS A 437 19.17 -17.08 -38.47
CA LYS A 437 20.55 -16.74 -38.87
C LYS A 437 21.51 -16.53 -37.73
N ASP A 438 21.07 -15.78 -36.69
CA ASP A 438 21.93 -15.30 -35.60
C ASP A 438 21.84 -16.15 -34.33
N GLY A 439 20.91 -17.13 -34.31
CA GLY A 439 20.64 -18.02 -33.19
C GLY A 439 19.53 -17.54 -32.27
N LEU A 440 18.89 -18.50 -31.60
CA LEU A 440 17.69 -18.26 -30.80
C LEU A 440 18.00 -17.81 -29.39
N SER A 441 17.31 -16.80 -28.91
CA SER A 441 17.36 -16.36 -27.53
C SER A 441 15.97 -16.00 -27.00
N ILE A 442 15.69 -16.34 -25.73
CA ILE A 442 14.55 -15.81 -25.01
C ILE A 442 15.01 -14.64 -24.14
N ARG A 443 14.40 -13.49 -24.31
CA ARG A 443 14.79 -12.26 -23.60
C ARG A 443 13.62 -11.27 -23.56
N TYR A 444 13.81 -10.20 -22.82
CA TYR A 444 12.93 -9.03 -22.92
C TYR A 444 13.32 -8.15 -24.11
N ARG A 445 12.41 -7.24 -24.51
CA ARG A 445 12.63 -6.33 -25.63
C ARG A 445 13.90 -5.48 -25.48
N LYS A 446 14.53 -5.16 -26.60
CA LYS A 446 15.66 -4.21 -26.69
C LYS A 446 15.34 -3.10 -27.68
N ASN A 447 16.09 -2.00 -27.61
CA ASN A 447 16.03 -0.98 -28.64
C ASN A 447 16.56 -1.53 -29.95
N GLY A 448 15.78 -1.34 -31.02
CA GLY A 448 16.12 -1.88 -32.36
C GLY A 448 15.29 -3.09 -32.73
N ASP A 449 14.66 -3.79 -31.81
CA ASP A 449 13.82 -4.97 -32.07
C ASP A 449 12.70 -4.66 -33.06
N TYR A 450 12.55 -5.57 -34.03
CA TYR A 450 11.52 -5.50 -35.05
C TYR A 450 10.97 -6.88 -35.39
N PHE A 451 9.81 -6.92 -36.01
CA PHE A 451 9.27 -8.12 -36.62
C PHE A 451 8.60 -7.79 -37.95
N THR A 452 8.36 -8.81 -38.76
CA THR A 452 7.80 -8.66 -40.11
C THR A 452 6.32 -8.95 -40.08
N LEU A 453 5.52 -8.06 -40.69
CA LEU A 453 4.07 -8.21 -40.91
C LEU A 453 3.75 -8.87 -42.25
N SER A 454 2.48 -9.29 -42.41
CA SER A 454 1.91 -9.73 -43.68
C SER A 454 2.17 -8.66 -44.75
N GLY A 455 2.82 -9.08 -45.87
CA GLY A 455 3.25 -8.15 -46.92
C GLY A 455 4.72 -7.70 -46.84
N GLY A 456 5.53 -8.26 -45.92
CA GLY A 456 6.99 -8.07 -45.89
C GLY A 456 7.47 -6.79 -45.20
N GLY A 457 6.58 -5.95 -44.68
CA GLY A 457 6.92 -4.71 -44.00
C GLY A 457 7.53 -4.96 -42.61
N LYS A 458 8.67 -4.28 -42.30
CA LYS A 458 9.28 -4.31 -40.94
C LYS A 458 8.57 -3.34 -40.01
N LYS A 459 8.21 -3.79 -38.82
CA LYS A 459 7.61 -2.96 -37.76
C LYS A 459 8.44 -3.03 -36.50
N LYS A 460 8.80 -1.89 -35.92
CA LYS A 460 9.49 -1.83 -34.63
C LYS A 460 8.62 -2.45 -33.53
N LEU A 461 9.21 -3.32 -32.70
CA LEU A 461 8.50 -4.02 -31.63
C LEU A 461 7.77 -3.06 -30.68
N GLY A 462 8.41 -1.95 -30.29
CA GLY A 462 7.77 -0.93 -29.45
C GLY A 462 6.50 -0.33 -30.06
N ARG A 463 6.48 -0.11 -31.39
CA ARG A 463 5.29 0.40 -32.09
C ARG A 463 4.18 -0.66 -32.17
N PHE A 464 4.54 -1.93 -32.39
CA PHE A 464 3.60 -3.04 -32.33
C PHE A 464 2.91 -3.10 -30.95
N MET A 465 3.67 -3.04 -29.86
CA MET A 465 3.12 -3.10 -28.51
C MET A 465 2.18 -1.93 -28.19
N ILE A 466 2.39 -0.76 -28.82
CA ILE A 466 1.47 0.38 -28.71
C ILE A 466 0.17 0.11 -29.44
N ASP A 467 0.27 -0.40 -30.68
CA ASP A 467 -0.89 -0.66 -31.53
C ASP A 467 -1.77 -1.80 -30.97
N GLU A 468 -1.15 -2.81 -30.32
CA GLU A 468 -1.84 -3.86 -29.56
C GLU A 468 -2.36 -3.40 -28.20
N LYS A 469 -2.27 -2.09 -27.90
CA LYS A 469 -2.71 -1.47 -26.64
C LYS A 469 -2.12 -2.09 -25.39
N ILE A 470 -0.90 -2.64 -25.48
CA ILE A 470 -0.19 -3.20 -24.33
C ILE A 470 0.20 -2.04 -23.40
N PRO A 471 -0.17 -2.08 -22.10
CA PRO A 471 0.19 -1.04 -21.14
C PRO A 471 1.70 -0.82 -21.07
N GLU A 472 2.15 0.44 -20.99
CA GLU A 472 3.57 0.80 -21.01
C GLU A 472 4.39 0.03 -19.97
N LYS A 473 3.84 -0.15 -18.77
CA LYS A 473 4.46 -0.86 -17.65
C LYS A 473 4.66 -2.37 -17.88
N GLU A 474 3.95 -2.95 -18.85
CA GLU A 474 4.01 -4.38 -19.18
C GLU A 474 4.95 -4.67 -20.33
N ARG A 475 5.21 -3.69 -21.21
CA ARG A 475 6.01 -3.87 -22.43
C ARG A 475 7.42 -4.40 -22.19
N ASP A 476 8.05 -3.98 -21.07
CA ASP A 476 9.40 -4.40 -20.69
C ASP A 476 9.44 -5.77 -20.00
N ARG A 477 8.26 -6.38 -19.76
CA ARG A 477 8.12 -7.66 -19.06
C ARG A 477 7.61 -8.79 -19.95
N ILE A 478 7.24 -8.47 -21.18
CA ILE A 478 6.78 -9.49 -22.14
C ILE A 478 8.01 -10.15 -22.74
N PRO A 479 8.19 -11.47 -22.53
CA PRO A 479 9.30 -12.18 -23.12
C PRO A 479 9.09 -12.35 -24.63
N VAL A 480 10.19 -12.34 -25.36
CA VAL A 480 10.22 -12.55 -26.81
C VAL A 480 11.19 -13.66 -27.16
N LEU A 481 10.86 -14.46 -28.14
CA LEU A 481 11.78 -15.38 -28.81
C LEU A 481 12.37 -14.64 -30.01
N ALA A 482 13.70 -14.48 -30.03
CA ALA A 482 14.39 -13.62 -30.97
C ALA A 482 15.54 -14.35 -31.69
N ASP A 483 15.79 -13.96 -32.93
CA ASP A 483 16.97 -14.23 -33.75
C ASP A 483 17.71 -12.91 -33.96
N GLY A 484 18.69 -12.62 -33.08
CA GLY A 484 19.29 -11.30 -33.01
C GLY A 484 18.26 -10.22 -32.61
N ASP A 485 18.11 -9.20 -33.47
CA ASP A 485 17.10 -8.12 -33.29
C ASP A 485 15.77 -8.44 -34.00
N HIS A 486 15.69 -9.51 -34.77
CA HIS A 486 14.47 -9.93 -35.44
C HIS A 486 13.67 -10.89 -34.53
N ILE A 487 12.47 -10.48 -34.17
CA ILE A 487 11.62 -11.23 -33.25
C ILE A 487 10.84 -12.30 -34.02
N LEU A 488 10.93 -13.56 -33.54
CA LEU A 488 10.13 -14.67 -34.05
C LEU A 488 8.73 -14.65 -33.45
N TRP A 489 8.70 -14.50 -32.11
CA TRP A 489 7.47 -14.62 -31.34
C TRP A 489 7.45 -13.62 -30.18
N VAL A 490 6.42 -12.80 -30.11
CA VAL A 490 6.05 -12.04 -28.92
C VAL A 490 5.16 -12.97 -28.11
N ILE A 491 5.69 -13.53 -27.03
CA ILE A 491 5.06 -14.65 -26.31
C ILE A 491 3.71 -14.21 -25.75
N GLY A 492 2.68 -15.01 -26.02
CA GLY A 492 1.29 -14.68 -25.67
C GLY A 492 0.57 -13.77 -26.67
N TYR A 493 1.27 -13.26 -27.71
CA TYR A 493 0.67 -12.36 -28.71
C TYR A 493 0.82 -12.92 -30.13
N ARG A 494 1.84 -12.49 -30.86
CA ARG A 494 1.94 -12.73 -32.29
C ARG A 494 3.31 -13.27 -32.70
N ILE A 495 3.33 -14.05 -33.79
CA ILE A 495 4.54 -14.49 -34.50
C ILE A 495 4.85 -13.56 -35.67
N SER A 496 6.13 -13.47 -36.05
CA SER A 496 6.58 -12.78 -37.25
C SER A 496 6.26 -13.59 -38.49
N ASP A 497 5.68 -12.95 -39.50
CA ASP A 497 5.33 -13.60 -40.74
C ASP A 497 6.55 -14.08 -41.54
N TYR A 498 7.75 -13.49 -41.28
CA TYR A 498 8.99 -13.91 -41.91
C TYR A 498 9.35 -15.37 -41.62
N TYR A 499 9.12 -15.81 -40.38
CA TYR A 499 9.46 -17.16 -39.93
C TYR A 499 8.31 -18.16 -40.07
N LYS A 500 7.22 -17.79 -40.72
CA LYS A 500 6.13 -18.74 -41.01
C LYS A 500 6.61 -19.86 -41.92
N ILE A 501 6.08 -21.04 -41.69
CA ILE A 501 6.28 -22.23 -42.51
C ILE A 501 5.67 -22.00 -43.90
N THR A 502 6.43 -22.30 -44.91
CA THR A 502 6.01 -22.24 -46.33
C THR A 502 6.18 -23.63 -46.97
N ASP A 503 5.72 -23.80 -48.21
CA ASP A 503 5.88 -25.07 -48.93
C ASP A 503 7.34 -25.45 -49.18
N GLU A 504 8.25 -24.49 -49.11
CA GLU A 504 9.70 -24.66 -49.31
C GLU A 504 10.45 -24.98 -48.00
N THR A 505 9.77 -24.91 -46.82
CA THR A 505 10.39 -25.19 -45.53
C THR A 505 10.77 -26.65 -45.39
N GLU A 506 12.04 -26.95 -45.14
CA GLU A 506 12.55 -28.32 -44.96
C GLU A 506 12.62 -28.69 -43.46
N ARG A 507 13.07 -27.77 -42.60
CA ARG A 507 13.21 -27.97 -41.16
C ARG A 507 12.27 -27.06 -40.39
N VAL A 508 11.60 -27.63 -39.40
CA VAL A 508 10.62 -26.92 -38.57
C VAL A 508 11.14 -26.80 -37.15
N LEU A 509 11.16 -25.58 -36.62
CA LEU A 509 11.35 -25.33 -35.21
C LEU A 509 9.99 -25.33 -34.51
N GLU A 510 9.78 -26.29 -33.64
CA GLU A 510 8.65 -26.34 -32.72
C GLU A 510 9.06 -25.61 -31.42
N ALA A 511 8.33 -24.57 -31.07
CA ALA A 511 8.49 -23.84 -29.81
C ALA A 511 7.22 -24.01 -28.97
N GLU A 512 7.35 -24.71 -27.85
CA GLU A 512 6.26 -25.00 -26.92
C GLU A 512 6.51 -24.34 -25.58
N MET A 513 5.57 -23.53 -25.12
CA MET A 513 5.61 -22.94 -23.80
C MET A 513 5.30 -24.02 -22.76
N ILE A 514 6.24 -24.24 -21.81
CA ILE A 514 6.03 -25.15 -20.69
C ILE A 514 5.27 -24.39 -19.61
N LEU A 515 4.02 -24.75 -19.40
CA LEU A 515 3.24 -24.27 -18.27
C LEU A 515 3.69 -25.05 -17.02
N PRO A 516 3.93 -24.42 -15.87
CA PRO A 516 4.23 -25.15 -14.64
C PRO A 516 3.03 -26.00 -14.24
N ASP A 517 3.26 -27.27 -14.22
CA ASP A 517 2.52 -28.46 -13.82
C ASP A 517 1.00 -28.50 -13.73
N GLY A 518 0.45 -29.61 -14.32
CA GLY A 518 -0.69 -30.37 -13.83
C GLY A 518 -2.00 -30.22 -14.57
N GLY A 519 -1.99 -30.42 -15.86
CA GLY A 519 -3.24 -30.59 -16.62
C GLY A 519 -3.09 -31.69 -17.67
N ASP A 520 -3.56 -32.89 -17.31
CA ASP A 520 -3.74 -34.00 -18.22
C ASP A 520 -4.63 -33.59 -19.40
N ARG A 521 -4.22 -33.95 -20.62
CA ARG A 521 -4.95 -33.67 -21.83
C ARG A 521 -6.15 -34.59 -21.92
N SER A 522 -7.33 -34.13 -21.56
CA SER A 522 -8.58 -34.64 -22.08
C SER A 522 -9.21 -33.55 -22.95
N GLU A 523 -9.42 -33.85 -24.21
CA GLU A 523 -10.31 -33.13 -25.13
C GLU A 523 -11.69 -33.08 -24.48
N ASP A 524 -12.13 -31.89 -24.08
CA ASP A 524 -13.50 -31.40 -24.17
C ASP A 524 -13.68 -30.09 -23.36
N GLY A 525 -14.24 -29.12 -24.06
CA GLY A 525 -15.16 -28.09 -23.58
C GLY A 525 -14.85 -27.22 -22.38
N GLY A 526 -14.39 -25.98 -22.58
CA GLY A 526 -14.93 -24.84 -21.85
C GLY A 526 -14.52 -24.65 -20.39
N GLY A 527 -13.35 -24.06 -20.12
CA GLY A 527 -13.00 -23.58 -18.80
C GLY A 527 -12.05 -22.38 -18.89
N ARG A 528 -12.56 -21.20 -18.55
CA ARG A 528 -11.81 -19.93 -18.52
C ARG A 528 -10.75 -19.97 -17.43
N ALA A 529 -9.47 -20.07 -17.81
CA ALA A 529 -8.36 -19.70 -16.95
C ALA A 529 -7.98 -18.25 -17.27
N GLY A 530 -8.35 -17.33 -16.40
CA GLY A 530 -7.97 -15.92 -16.49
C GLY A 530 -6.49 -15.76 -16.15
N ILE A 531 -5.76 -15.15 -17.06
CA ILE A 531 -4.61 -14.24 -16.93
C ILE A 531 -4.05 -13.98 -18.36
N TRP A 532 -4.70 -13.78 -19.35
CA TRP A 532 -4.30 -13.27 -20.67
C TRP A 532 -5.52 -13.27 -21.59
N ASN A 533 -6.50 -12.42 -21.26
CA ASN A 533 -7.62 -12.18 -22.17
C ASN A 533 -7.26 -10.98 -23.07
N CYS A 534 -6.73 -11.25 -24.24
CA CYS A 534 -6.82 -10.31 -25.37
C CYS A 534 -7.71 -10.92 -26.43
N LYS A 535 -8.92 -10.36 -26.56
CA LYS A 535 -9.79 -10.56 -27.70
C LYS A 535 -9.09 -10.05 -28.96
N GLY A 536 -8.84 -10.91 -29.90
CA GLY A 536 -8.58 -10.59 -31.29
C GLY A 536 -9.56 -11.39 -32.11
N GLU A 537 -10.63 -10.76 -32.58
CA GLU A 537 -11.48 -11.29 -33.61
C GLU A 537 -10.69 -11.27 -34.92
N ASP A 538 -10.51 -12.47 -35.49
CA ASP A 538 -10.04 -12.63 -36.85
C ASP A 538 -11.17 -12.18 -37.82
N HIS A 539 -10.93 -11.11 -38.54
CA HIS A 539 -11.62 -10.82 -39.78
C HIS A 539 -10.61 -10.89 -40.93
N GLY A 540 -10.88 -11.88 -41.84
CA GLY A 540 -10.34 -11.99 -43.19
C GLY A 540 -9.02 -12.73 -43.31
#